data_3066d61e0280e2fd66d488714a331f07
#
_entry.id   3066d61e0280e2fd66d488714a331f07
#
_cell.length_a   1.000
_cell.length_b   1.000
_cell.length_c   1.000
_cell.angle_alpha   90.00
_cell.angle_beta   90.00
_cell.angle_gamma   90.00
#
_symmetry.space_group_name_H-M   'P 1'
#
loop_
_entity.id
_entity.type
_entity.pdbx_description
1 polymer ?
#
loop_
_entity_poly.entity_id
_entity_poly.type
_entity_poly.pdbx_seq_one_letter_code
_entity_poly.pdbx_strand_id
1 'polypeptide(L)'
;MERDNRDEDMMLKGTKQEMPGFRFRLLRPEKKRELWNPDFELLFLLRGSGRVSYEDGEVHNLPMGSIFAINRFQICDLDLDEDGLALSLCVSAETIASFHIKLLKCEVKCQSFFYMEDQQEKFDLIRRDMARIFLEMYKNNEEQPIYMKSRVTALLEDLLFYFTSGEKVEQGRGGRERIQRASDYILQHCREEITLDTFCPGRLLRY
;
A
#
# COMPACT_ATOMS: atom_id res chain seq x y z
N MET A 1 17.47 8.56 -33.63
CA MET A 1 17.13 7.13 -33.36
C MET A 1 16.04 7.15 -32.30
N GLU A 2 14.84 7.50 -32.77
CA GLU A 2 13.61 7.53 -31.95
C GLU A 2 13.17 6.09 -31.72
N ARG A 3 13.53 5.55 -30.57
CA ARG A 3 12.98 4.27 -30.11
C ARG A 3 11.55 4.51 -29.64
N ASP A 4 10.71 3.78 -30.27
CA ASP A 4 9.29 3.65 -30.27
C ASP A 4 8.64 3.75 -28.84
N ASN A 5 8.27 4.97 -28.46
CA ASN A 5 7.48 5.26 -27.26
C ASN A 5 6.07 4.66 -27.35
N ARG A 6 5.68 4.09 -28.50
CA ARG A 6 4.35 3.51 -28.73
C ARG A 6 4.17 2.14 -28.11
N ASP A 7 5.23 1.33 -28.04
CA ASP A 7 5.16 -0.01 -27.43
C ASP A 7 5.10 0.06 -25.89
N GLU A 8 5.80 1.03 -25.29
CA GLU A 8 5.68 1.29 -23.85
C GLU A 8 4.28 1.81 -23.49
N ASP A 9 3.69 2.68 -24.29
CA ASP A 9 2.34 3.22 -24.06
C ASP A 9 1.23 2.15 -24.28
N MET A 10 1.45 1.19 -25.15
CA MET A 10 0.52 0.09 -25.39
C MET A 10 0.58 -0.98 -24.31
N MET A 11 1.77 -1.28 -23.77
CA MET A 11 1.94 -2.15 -22.60
C MET A 11 1.34 -1.55 -21.33
N LEU A 12 1.30 -0.21 -21.21
CA LEU A 12 0.90 0.49 -20.00
C LEU A 12 -0.57 0.92 -19.97
N LYS A 13 -1.29 0.88 -21.08
CA LYS A 13 -2.73 1.19 -21.14
C LYS A 13 -3.65 0.14 -20.50
N GLY A 14 -3.09 -1.02 -20.14
CA GLY A 14 -3.82 -2.15 -19.53
C GLY A 14 -3.56 -2.41 -18.04
N THR A 15 -2.82 -1.56 -17.36
CA THR A 15 -2.23 -1.87 -16.04
C THR A 15 -3.08 -1.57 -14.81
N LYS A 16 -4.38 -1.63 -14.93
CA LYS A 16 -5.26 -1.80 -13.78
C LYS A 16 -5.73 -3.25 -13.73
N GLN A 17 -4.90 -4.15 -13.23
CA GLN A 17 -5.33 -5.52 -13.00
C GLN A 17 -5.88 -5.61 -11.57
N GLU A 18 -7.19 -5.75 -11.47
CA GLU A 18 -7.89 -5.99 -10.22
C GLU A 18 -8.14 -7.49 -10.08
N MET A 19 -7.64 -8.05 -9.01
CA MET A 19 -7.97 -9.39 -8.58
C MET A 19 -8.73 -9.29 -7.25
N PRO A 20 -9.60 -10.25 -6.93
CA PRO A 20 -10.29 -10.21 -5.65
C PRO A 20 -9.31 -10.03 -4.49
N GLY A 21 -9.40 -8.89 -3.81
CA GLY A 21 -8.60 -8.58 -2.62
C GLY A 21 -7.26 -7.90 -2.84
N PHE A 22 -6.76 -7.73 -4.07
CA PHE A 22 -5.56 -6.92 -4.33
C PHE A 22 -5.60 -6.24 -5.70
N ARG A 23 -5.00 -5.07 -5.75
CA ARG A 23 -4.92 -4.22 -6.94
C ARG A 23 -3.48 -3.83 -7.19
N PHE A 24 -3.06 -3.94 -8.44
CA PHE A 24 -1.79 -3.42 -8.91
C PHE A 24 -2.01 -2.18 -9.77
N ARG A 25 -1.14 -1.20 -9.60
CA ARG A 25 -1.17 0.02 -10.40
C ARG A 25 0.26 0.47 -10.69
N LEU A 26 0.47 0.98 -11.90
CA LEU A 26 1.63 1.81 -12.19
C LEU A 26 1.24 3.26 -12.00
N LEU A 27 1.96 3.92 -11.10
CA LEU A 27 1.80 5.33 -10.80
C LEU A 27 2.81 6.11 -11.61
N ARG A 28 2.33 7.11 -12.34
CA ARG A 28 3.13 8.05 -13.11
C ARG A 28 3.03 9.44 -12.49
N PRO A 29 3.91 10.39 -12.87
CA PRO A 29 3.81 11.77 -12.47
C PRO A 29 2.43 12.31 -12.79
N GLU A 30 1.75 12.75 -11.77
CA GLU A 30 0.52 13.50 -11.80
C GLU A 30 0.68 14.66 -10.82
N LYS A 31 -0.22 15.64 -10.87
CA LYS A 31 -0.29 16.61 -9.78
C LYS A 31 -0.39 15.86 -8.45
N LYS A 32 0.39 16.31 -7.46
CA LYS A 32 0.50 15.79 -6.09
C LYS A 32 -0.66 14.85 -5.72
N ARG A 33 -0.35 13.58 -5.49
CA ARG A 33 -1.36 12.55 -5.22
C ARG A 33 -1.46 12.32 -3.73
N GLU A 34 -2.59 12.69 -3.15
CA GLU A 34 -2.95 12.27 -1.81
C GLU A 34 -3.26 10.76 -1.81
N LEU A 35 -2.53 10.01 -1.00
CA LEU A 35 -2.73 8.59 -0.79
C LEU A 35 -3.41 8.40 0.57
N TRP A 36 -4.69 8.09 0.51
CA TRP A 36 -5.46 7.64 1.66
C TRP A 36 -6.22 6.38 1.28
N ASN A 37 -6.10 5.35 2.10
CA ASN A 37 -6.65 4.05 1.77
C ASN A 37 -7.03 3.30 3.06
N PRO A 38 -8.24 2.72 3.17
CA PRO A 38 -8.58 1.79 4.25
C PRO A 38 -7.80 0.48 4.15
N ASP A 39 -7.19 0.21 3.01
CA ASP A 39 -6.39 -0.95 2.70
C ASP A 39 -4.89 -0.69 2.97
N PHE A 40 -4.11 -1.74 3.00
CA PHE A 40 -2.65 -1.66 3.05
C PHE A 40 -2.10 -1.43 1.64
N GLU A 41 -1.13 -0.55 1.50
CA GLU A 41 -0.49 -0.29 0.21
C GLU A 41 1.03 -0.36 0.32
N LEU A 42 1.67 -1.07 -0.61
CA LEU A 42 3.11 -1.13 -0.75
C LEU A 42 3.52 -0.47 -2.05
N LEU A 43 4.45 0.47 -1.97
CA LEU A 43 4.96 1.23 -3.10
C LEU A 43 6.42 0.90 -3.37
N PHE A 44 6.75 0.76 -4.65
CA PHE A 44 8.11 0.53 -5.13
C PHE A 44 8.43 1.47 -6.30
N LEU A 45 9.40 2.36 -6.11
CA LEU A 45 9.84 3.30 -7.14
C LEU A 45 10.76 2.62 -8.13
N LEU A 46 10.26 2.38 -9.34
CA LEU A 46 10.96 1.64 -10.40
C LEU A 46 11.95 2.51 -11.18
N ARG A 47 11.61 3.81 -11.36
CA ARG A 47 12.40 4.75 -12.15
C ARG A 47 12.20 6.17 -11.62
N GLY A 48 13.20 7.04 -11.86
CA GLY A 48 13.18 8.45 -11.47
C GLY A 48 13.33 8.64 -9.98
N SER A 49 12.77 9.73 -9.50
CA SER A 49 12.76 10.12 -8.10
C SER A 49 11.41 10.70 -7.71
N GLY A 50 11.25 11.04 -6.44
CA GLY A 50 10.04 11.64 -5.93
C GLY A 50 10.16 12.01 -4.46
N ARG A 51 9.04 12.38 -3.87
CA ARG A 51 8.94 12.72 -2.44
C ARG A 51 7.67 12.14 -1.86
N VAL A 52 7.74 11.70 -0.62
CA VAL A 52 6.57 11.37 0.19
C VAL A 52 6.50 12.34 1.37
N SER A 53 5.31 12.89 1.62
CA SER A 53 5.04 13.79 2.74
C SER A 53 3.94 13.21 3.59
N TYR A 54 4.15 13.14 4.90
CA TYR A 54 3.18 12.62 5.87
C TYR A 54 2.41 13.74 6.56
N GLU A 55 1.28 13.42 7.22
CA GLU A 55 0.43 14.39 7.94
C GLU A 55 1.15 15.16 9.05
N ASP A 56 2.17 14.56 9.67
CA ASP A 56 2.98 15.18 10.71
C ASP A 56 3.99 16.22 10.18
N GLY A 57 4.01 16.38 8.85
CA GLY A 57 4.90 17.32 8.16
C GLY A 57 6.27 16.73 7.80
N GLU A 58 6.53 15.46 8.11
CA GLU A 58 7.75 14.79 7.65
C GLU A 58 7.75 14.62 6.14
N VAL A 59 8.86 14.96 5.50
CA VAL A 59 9.07 14.87 4.04
C VAL A 59 10.32 14.06 3.75
N HIS A 60 10.20 13.04 2.93
CA HIS A 60 11.32 12.18 2.57
C HIS A 60 11.50 12.11 1.06
N ASN A 61 12.76 12.22 0.62
CA ASN A 61 13.12 12.00 -0.77
C ASN A 61 13.13 10.51 -1.08
N LEU A 62 12.61 10.17 -2.24
CA LEU A 62 12.52 8.81 -2.75
C LEU A 62 13.45 8.67 -3.96
N PRO A 63 14.67 8.17 -3.79
CA PRO A 63 15.49 7.78 -4.94
C PRO A 63 14.92 6.53 -5.61
N MET A 64 15.33 6.28 -6.86
CA MET A 64 15.04 5.04 -7.56
C MET A 64 15.37 3.82 -6.67
N GLY A 65 14.50 2.83 -6.66
CA GLY A 65 14.61 1.65 -5.81
C GLY A 65 13.98 1.83 -4.42
N SER A 66 13.49 3.01 -4.07
CA SER A 66 12.76 3.19 -2.80
C SER A 66 11.55 2.28 -2.74
N ILE A 67 11.40 1.60 -1.59
CA ILE A 67 10.22 0.81 -1.28
C ILE A 67 9.68 1.23 0.08
N PHE A 68 8.37 1.40 0.18
CA PHE A 68 7.74 1.79 1.44
C PHE A 68 6.28 1.34 1.53
N ALA A 69 5.87 1.07 2.76
CA ALA A 69 4.52 0.70 3.11
C ALA A 69 3.71 1.93 3.53
N ILE A 70 2.47 2.00 3.08
CA ILE A 70 1.44 2.88 3.60
C ILE A 70 0.47 2.00 4.38
N ASN A 71 0.47 2.19 5.68
CA ASN A 71 -0.39 1.43 6.55
C ASN A 71 -1.86 1.87 6.38
N ARG A 72 -2.77 1.02 6.77
CA ARG A 72 -4.20 1.31 6.72
C ARG A 72 -4.50 2.65 7.41
N PHE A 73 -5.32 3.48 6.77
CA PHE A 73 -5.72 4.82 7.24
C PHE A 73 -4.58 5.81 7.45
N GLN A 74 -3.37 5.48 7.00
CA GLN A 74 -2.28 6.45 6.94
C GLN A 74 -2.50 7.37 5.74
N ILE A 75 -2.31 8.67 5.96
CA ILE A 75 -2.38 9.67 4.91
C ILE A 75 -0.96 10.10 4.55
N CYS A 76 -0.66 10.11 3.28
CA CYS A 76 0.55 10.72 2.76
C CYS A 76 0.32 11.28 1.36
N ASP A 77 1.11 12.27 0.99
CA ASP A 77 1.17 12.78 -0.37
C ASP A 77 2.38 12.18 -1.08
N LEU A 78 2.17 11.67 -2.29
CA LEU A 78 3.23 11.21 -3.18
C LEU A 78 3.38 12.20 -4.34
N ASP A 79 4.59 12.69 -4.52
CA ASP A 79 4.98 13.59 -5.60
C ASP A 79 6.12 12.94 -6.37
N LEU A 80 5.85 12.48 -7.59
CA LEU A 80 6.84 11.85 -8.47
C LEU A 80 7.37 12.89 -9.44
N ASP A 81 8.69 12.88 -9.66
CA ASP A 81 9.32 13.70 -10.69
C ASP A 81 8.86 13.30 -12.09
N GLU A 82 9.14 14.13 -13.11
CA GLU A 82 8.61 13.97 -14.48
C GLU A 82 8.87 12.60 -15.11
N ASP A 83 9.97 11.94 -14.77
CA ASP A 83 10.34 10.61 -15.22
C ASP A 83 10.00 9.51 -14.21
N GLY A 84 9.37 9.87 -13.10
CA GLY A 84 9.02 8.97 -11.99
C GLY A 84 8.05 7.88 -12.42
N LEU A 85 8.32 6.66 -11.99
CA LEU A 85 7.43 5.51 -12.18
C LEU A 85 7.45 4.65 -10.93
N ALA A 86 6.30 4.46 -10.31
CA ALA A 86 6.17 3.61 -9.13
C ALA A 86 5.16 2.48 -9.34
N LEU A 87 5.47 1.32 -8.79
CA LEU A 87 4.56 0.20 -8.71
C LEU A 87 3.84 0.25 -7.36
N SER A 88 2.52 0.19 -7.38
CA SER A 88 1.65 0.12 -6.20
C SER A 88 0.98 -1.24 -6.14
N LEU A 89 1.11 -1.92 -5.00
CA LEU A 89 0.33 -3.08 -4.59
C LEU A 89 -0.56 -2.69 -3.43
N CYS A 90 -1.86 -2.66 -3.67
CA CYS A 90 -2.87 -2.43 -2.65
C CYS A 90 -3.53 -3.76 -2.27
N VAL A 91 -3.56 -4.10 -0.98
CA VAL A 91 -4.14 -5.35 -0.44
C VAL A 91 -5.26 -5.00 0.52
N SER A 92 -6.46 -5.54 0.24
CA SER A 92 -7.63 -5.25 1.05
C SER A 92 -7.48 -5.79 2.48
N ALA A 93 -8.10 -5.09 3.44
CA ALA A 93 -8.12 -5.52 4.83
C ALA A 93 -8.70 -6.93 5.00
N GLU A 94 -9.74 -7.27 4.22
CA GLU A 94 -10.36 -8.60 4.22
C GLU A 94 -9.38 -9.68 3.77
N THR A 95 -8.63 -9.41 2.70
CA THR A 95 -7.60 -10.31 2.21
C THR A 95 -6.50 -10.53 3.25
N ILE A 96 -5.98 -9.45 3.85
CA ILE A 96 -4.97 -9.55 4.91
C ILE A 96 -5.51 -10.37 6.08
N ALA A 97 -6.76 -10.14 6.51
CA ALA A 97 -7.38 -10.91 7.59
C ALA A 97 -7.46 -12.40 7.31
N SER A 98 -7.69 -12.77 6.04
CA SER A 98 -7.77 -14.17 5.61
C SER A 98 -6.42 -14.90 5.65
N PHE A 99 -5.29 -14.17 5.55
CA PHE A 99 -3.95 -14.73 5.62
C PHE A 99 -3.34 -14.62 7.01
N HIS A 100 -3.35 -13.41 7.56
CA HIS A 100 -2.71 -13.17 8.84
C HIS A 100 -3.30 -11.96 9.57
N ILE A 101 -4.25 -12.21 10.46
CA ILE A 101 -4.96 -11.14 11.20
C ILE A 101 -4.04 -10.21 12.00
N LYS A 102 -2.81 -10.66 12.36
CA LYS A 102 -1.85 -9.80 13.06
C LYS A 102 -1.42 -8.61 12.22
N LEU A 103 -1.30 -8.76 10.88
CA LEU A 103 -0.94 -7.65 9.99
C LEU A 103 -1.96 -6.49 10.01
N LEU A 104 -3.22 -6.78 10.34
CA LEU A 104 -4.22 -5.73 10.54
C LEU A 104 -4.02 -4.91 11.82
N LYS A 105 -3.29 -5.48 12.78
CA LYS A 105 -3.09 -4.91 14.11
C LYS A 105 -1.68 -4.37 14.33
N CYS A 106 -0.78 -4.62 13.41
CA CYS A 106 0.61 -4.18 13.46
C CYS A 106 0.83 -3.04 12.47
N GLU A 107 1.74 -2.15 12.81
CA GLU A 107 2.30 -1.21 11.86
C GLU A 107 3.44 -1.88 11.10
N VAL A 108 3.39 -1.82 9.77
CA VAL A 108 4.48 -2.30 8.91
C VAL A 108 5.44 -1.14 8.70
N LYS A 109 6.65 -1.23 9.26
CA LYS A 109 7.71 -0.22 9.18
C LYS A 109 8.66 -0.50 8.00
N CYS A 110 8.12 -0.71 6.82
CA CYS A 110 8.88 -0.94 5.60
C CYS A 110 9.07 0.39 4.85
N GLN A 111 10.05 1.19 5.27
CA GLN A 111 10.43 2.46 4.62
C GLN A 111 11.93 2.45 4.36
N SER A 112 12.35 2.09 3.13
CA SER A 112 13.77 1.90 2.79
C SER A 112 14.63 3.16 2.90
N PHE A 113 14.02 4.34 2.91
CA PHE A 113 14.70 5.63 3.05
C PHE A 113 15.08 5.99 4.51
N PHE A 114 14.60 5.24 5.51
CA PHE A 114 14.96 5.43 6.91
C PHE A 114 16.13 4.56 7.38
N TYR A 115 16.50 3.52 6.62
CA TYR A 115 17.40 2.48 7.11
C TYR A 115 18.79 2.55 6.50
N MET A 116 19.78 2.23 7.32
CA MET A 116 21.19 2.14 6.93
C MET A 116 21.49 0.87 6.11
N GLU A 117 22.71 0.77 5.59
CA GLU A 117 23.15 -0.28 4.67
C GLU A 117 22.98 -1.72 5.19
N ASP A 118 23.01 -1.92 6.51
CA ASP A 118 22.89 -3.25 7.16
C ASP A 118 21.52 -3.94 6.98
N GLN A 119 20.50 -3.21 6.54
CA GLN A 119 19.15 -3.75 6.33
C GLN A 119 18.76 -3.88 4.86
N GLN A 120 19.65 -3.54 3.94
CA GLN A 120 19.33 -3.53 2.51
C GLN A 120 18.89 -4.91 1.99
N GLU A 121 19.46 -5.99 2.49
CA GLU A 121 19.08 -7.36 2.08
C GLU A 121 17.59 -7.65 2.28
N LYS A 122 16.98 -7.14 3.36
CA LYS A 122 15.54 -7.31 3.64
C LYS A 122 14.70 -6.54 2.62
N PHE A 123 15.11 -5.30 2.31
CA PHE A 123 14.43 -4.51 1.29
C PHE A 123 14.59 -5.09 -0.11
N ASP A 124 15.75 -5.67 -0.42
CA ASP A 124 15.99 -6.34 -1.71
C ASP A 124 15.11 -7.57 -1.88
N LEU A 125 14.82 -8.30 -0.79
CA LEU A 125 13.86 -9.39 -0.80
C LEU A 125 12.48 -8.87 -1.23
N ILE A 126 11.98 -7.82 -0.57
CA ILE A 126 10.67 -7.23 -0.87
C ILE A 126 10.63 -6.65 -2.30
N ARG A 127 11.68 -5.93 -2.74
CA ARG A 127 11.79 -5.41 -4.12
C ARG A 127 11.69 -6.53 -5.15
N ARG A 128 12.43 -7.62 -4.92
CA ARG A 128 12.43 -8.79 -5.79
C ARG A 128 11.06 -9.43 -5.88
N ASP A 129 10.35 -9.55 -4.77
CA ASP A 129 9.04 -10.16 -4.75
C ASP A 129 7.99 -9.26 -5.40
N MET A 130 8.04 -7.94 -5.17
CA MET A 130 7.23 -6.97 -5.91
C MET A 130 7.48 -7.04 -7.42
N ALA A 131 8.74 -7.12 -7.85
CA ALA A 131 9.08 -7.26 -9.27
C ALA A 131 8.56 -8.59 -9.87
N ARG A 132 8.67 -9.69 -9.14
CA ARG A 132 8.14 -11.00 -9.58
C ARG A 132 6.62 -10.98 -9.72
N ILE A 133 5.92 -10.41 -8.75
CA ILE A 133 4.47 -10.25 -8.79
C ILE A 133 4.09 -9.43 -10.03
N PHE A 134 4.78 -8.31 -10.26
CA PHE A 134 4.55 -7.48 -11.44
C PHE A 134 4.76 -8.24 -12.75
N LEU A 135 5.83 -9.03 -12.86
CA LEU A 135 6.10 -9.84 -14.05
C LEU A 135 5.06 -10.94 -14.26
N GLU A 136 4.56 -11.57 -13.19
CA GLU A 136 3.49 -12.57 -13.29
C GLU A 136 2.17 -11.98 -13.81
N MET A 137 1.89 -10.70 -13.53
CA MET A 137 0.70 -10.02 -14.05
C MET A 137 0.64 -9.96 -15.58
N TYR A 138 1.80 -9.95 -16.24
CA TYR A 138 1.89 -9.91 -17.70
C TYR A 138 1.85 -11.29 -18.36
N LYS A 139 1.91 -12.36 -17.56
CA LYS A 139 1.76 -13.71 -18.08
C LYS A 139 0.27 -14.02 -18.21
N ASN A 140 -0.21 -14.07 -19.44
CA ASN A 140 -1.61 -14.43 -19.72
C ASN A 140 -1.78 -15.96 -19.55
N ASN A 141 -1.91 -16.44 -18.30
CA ASN A 141 -1.99 -17.84 -17.94
C ASN A 141 -3.21 -18.08 -17.05
N GLU A 142 -3.97 -19.16 -17.30
CA GLU A 142 -5.16 -19.53 -16.51
C GLU A 142 -4.84 -19.76 -15.02
N GLU A 143 -3.62 -20.21 -14.70
CA GLU A 143 -3.16 -20.41 -13.32
C GLU A 143 -2.67 -19.14 -12.63
N GLN A 144 -2.60 -18.01 -13.36
CA GLN A 144 -2.11 -16.73 -12.87
C GLN A 144 -2.73 -16.32 -11.52
N PRO A 145 -4.06 -16.43 -11.29
CA PRO A 145 -4.65 -16.03 -10.02
C PRO A 145 -4.09 -16.78 -8.81
N ILE A 146 -3.81 -18.08 -8.98
CA ILE A 146 -3.29 -18.95 -7.91
C ILE A 146 -1.85 -18.56 -7.58
N TYR A 147 -1.01 -18.36 -8.61
CA TYR A 147 0.37 -17.92 -8.44
C TYR A 147 0.45 -16.52 -7.80
N MET A 148 -0.38 -15.61 -8.24
CA MET A 148 -0.44 -14.25 -7.69
C MET A 148 -0.82 -14.27 -6.20
N LYS A 149 -1.85 -15.03 -5.84
CA LYS A 149 -2.27 -15.18 -4.45
C LYS A 149 -1.13 -15.72 -3.58
N SER A 150 -0.47 -16.78 -4.02
CA SER A 150 0.67 -17.37 -3.31
C SER A 150 1.82 -16.37 -3.13
N ARG A 151 2.17 -15.60 -4.17
CA ARG A 151 3.23 -14.60 -4.12
C ARG A 151 2.91 -13.45 -3.19
N VAL A 152 1.68 -12.93 -3.26
CA VAL A 152 1.25 -11.85 -2.36
C VAL A 152 1.23 -12.34 -0.91
N THR A 153 0.82 -13.59 -0.67
CA THR A 153 0.86 -14.18 0.68
C THR A 153 2.30 -14.23 1.21
N ALA A 154 3.25 -14.74 0.43
CA ALA A 154 4.65 -14.82 0.81
C ALA A 154 5.23 -13.41 1.11
N LEU A 155 4.93 -12.43 0.26
CA LEU A 155 5.34 -11.05 0.47
C LEU A 155 4.78 -10.47 1.79
N LEU A 156 3.52 -10.76 2.12
CA LEU A 156 2.90 -10.32 3.38
C LEU A 156 3.53 -11.01 4.60
N GLU A 157 3.92 -12.28 4.47
CA GLU A 157 4.64 -13.02 5.52
C GLU A 157 6.03 -12.42 5.76
N ASP A 158 6.76 -12.07 4.71
CA ASP A 158 8.06 -11.40 4.81
C ASP A 158 7.94 -10.00 5.43
N LEU A 159 6.93 -9.23 5.05
CA LEU A 159 6.65 -7.94 5.67
C LEU A 159 6.34 -8.08 7.17
N LEU A 160 5.55 -9.10 7.54
CA LEU A 160 5.24 -9.39 8.94
C LEU A 160 6.51 -9.77 9.72
N PHE A 161 7.36 -10.59 9.13
CA PHE A 161 8.55 -11.10 9.79
C PHE A 161 9.64 -10.05 9.97
N TYR A 162 9.91 -9.26 8.91
CA TYR A 162 11.04 -8.36 8.90
C TYR A 162 10.71 -6.93 9.35
N PHE A 163 9.47 -6.48 9.14
CA PHE A 163 9.12 -5.06 9.23
C PHE A 163 7.99 -4.76 10.22
N THR A 164 7.53 -5.74 11.01
CA THR A 164 6.64 -5.44 12.14
C THR A 164 7.43 -5.51 13.43
N SER A 165 7.38 -4.45 14.22
CA SER A 165 7.79 -4.52 15.60
C SER A 165 6.72 -5.27 16.39
N GLY A 166 7.12 -6.21 17.26
CA GLY A 166 6.19 -6.93 18.14
C GLY A 166 5.51 -6.06 19.19
N GLU A 167 5.77 -4.77 19.19
CA GLU A 167 5.07 -3.78 19.98
C GLU A 167 3.69 -3.54 19.37
N LYS A 168 2.67 -3.73 20.17
CA LYS A 168 1.34 -3.20 19.91
C LYS A 168 1.53 -1.77 19.46
N VAL A 169 0.95 -1.39 18.31
CA VAL A 169 0.77 0.01 17.96
C VAL A 169 0.13 0.64 19.19
N GLU A 170 0.93 1.38 19.96
CA GLU A 170 0.35 2.33 20.90
C GLU A 170 -0.44 3.27 20.02
N GLN A 171 -1.74 3.05 20.07
CA GLN A 171 -2.73 3.75 19.27
C GLN A 171 -2.51 5.23 19.47
N GLY A 172 -1.72 5.80 18.57
CA GLY A 172 -1.40 7.21 18.60
C GLY A 172 -2.67 8.01 18.43
N ARG A 173 -3.09 8.60 19.57
CA ARG A 173 -3.96 9.75 19.68
C ARG A 173 -5.33 9.63 19.00
N GLY A 174 -6.30 9.48 19.82
CA GLY A 174 -7.79 9.46 19.72
C GLY A 174 -8.52 9.85 18.44
N GLY A 175 -7.92 10.53 17.49
CA GLY A 175 -8.51 10.90 16.21
C GLY A 175 -8.50 9.75 15.20
N ARG A 176 -7.35 9.11 15.01
CA ARG A 176 -7.20 7.98 14.05
C ARG A 176 -8.08 6.80 14.44
N GLU A 177 -8.13 6.46 15.73
CA GLU A 177 -9.03 5.39 16.20
C GLU A 177 -10.50 5.67 15.96
N ARG A 178 -10.91 6.94 16.10
CA ARG A 178 -12.29 7.34 15.83
C ARG A 178 -12.62 7.18 14.35
N ILE A 179 -11.74 7.65 13.47
CA ILE A 179 -11.90 7.53 12.02
C ILE A 179 -11.87 6.05 11.61
N GLN A 180 -10.95 5.25 12.16
CA GLN A 180 -10.89 3.83 11.87
C GLN A 180 -12.15 3.09 12.32
N ARG A 181 -12.63 3.32 13.55
CA ARG A 181 -13.90 2.73 14.04
C ARG A 181 -15.09 3.18 13.20
N ALA A 182 -15.11 4.46 12.80
CA ALA A 182 -16.13 4.98 11.91
C ALA A 182 -16.13 4.28 10.56
N SER A 183 -14.95 4.14 9.95
CA SER A 183 -14.78 3.47 8.67
C SER A 183 -15.13 1.98 8.75
N ASP A 184 -14.64 1.27 9.77
CA ASP A 184 -14.94 -0.14 9.97
C ASP A 184 -16.44 -0.36 10.22
N TYR A 185 -17.10 0.52 10.96
CA TYR A 185 -18.55 0.47 11.18
C TYR A 185 -19.32 0.70 9.87
N ILE A 186 -18.96 1.72 9.09
CA ILE A 186 -19.58 2.01 7.80
C ILE A 186 -19.41 0.82 6.84
N LEU A 187 -18.21 0.23 6.77
CA LEU A 187 -17.94 -0.92 5.91
C LEU A 187 -18.76 -2.16 6.32
N GLN A 188 -18.96 -2.39 7.62
CA GLN A 188 -19.74 -3.51 8.12
C GLN A 188 -21.25 -3.33 7.90
N HIS A 189 -21.73 -2.08 7.94
CA HIS A 189 -23.15 -1.73 7.87
C HIS A 189 -23.53 -1.00 6.58
N CYS A 190 -22.68 -1.02 5.54
CA CYS A 190 -22.92 -0.28 4.29
C CYS A 190 -24.18 -0.70 3.50
N ARG A 191 -24.83 -1.80 3.89
CA ARG A 191 -26.10 -2.27 3.31
C ARG A 191 -27.32 -1.86 4.14
N GLU A 192 -27.11 -1.20 5.26
CA GLU A 192 -28.13 -0.74 6.18
C GLU A 192 -28.23 0.78 6.13
N GLU A 193 -29.35 1.34 6.55
CA GLU A 193 -29.48 2.79 6.66
C GLU A 193 -28.71 3.27 7.90
N ILE A 194 -27.55 3.91 7.65
CA ILE A 194 -26.67 4.43 8.70
C ILE A 194 -27.13 5.84 9.04
N THR A 195 -27.66 6.03 10.25
CA THR A 195 -27.97 7.35 10.80
C THR A 195 -26.92 7.76 11.84
N LEU A 196 -26.82 9.05 12.14
CA LEU A 196 -25.94 9.55 13.20
C LEU A 196 -26.26 8.92 14.57
N ASP A 197 -27.52 8.62 14.84
CA ASP A 197 -27.95 7.98 16.08
C ASP A 197 -27.52 6.51 16.17
N THR A 198 -27.52 5.79 15.06
CA THR A 198 -27.01 4.40 15.01
C THR A 198 -25.50 4.34 15.09
N PHE A 199 -24.81 5.35 14.54
CA PHE A 199 -23.37 5.45 14.56
C PHE A 199 -22.81 5.91 15.91
N CYS A 200 -23.54 6.77 16.64
CA CYS A 200 -23.13 7.32 17.93
C CYS A 200 -24.12 6.97 19.03
N PRO A 201 -24.26 5.71 19.48
CA PRO A 201 -25.09 5.41 20.65
C PRO A 201 -24.45 6.02 21.92
N GLY A 202 -24.69 7.30 22.12
CA GLY A 202 -24.64 7.92 23.45
C GLY A 202 -23.33 8.34 24.07
N ARG A 203 -22.12 8.18 23.43
CA ARG A 203 -20.82 8.54 24.08
C ARG A 203 -19.61 8.90 23.23
N LEU A 204 -19.72 9.16 21.95
CA LEU A 204 -18.51 9.40 21.11
C LEU A 204 -18.20 10.87 20.81
N LEU A 205 -19.06 11.81 21.17
CA LEU A 205 -18.83 13.24 21.03
C LEU A 205 -19.10 13.97 22.35
N ARG A 206 -18.22 13.77 23.32
CA ARG A 206 -18.00 14.81 24.35
C ARG A 206 -16.63 15.41 24.07
N TYR A 207 -16.65 16.71 23.83
CA TYR A 207 -15.55 17.64 23.58
C TYR A 207 -14.44 17.53 24.61
#